data_30b651fdae6b134cd4712f7f23dd02b6
#
_entry.id   30b651fdae6b134cd4712f7f23dd02b6
#
_cell.length_a   1.000
_cell.length_b   1.000
_cell.length_c   1.000
_cell.angle_alpha   90.00
_cell.angle_beta   90.00
_cell.angle_gamma   90.00
#
_symmetry.space_group_name_H-M   'P 1'
#
loop_
_entity.id
_entity.type
_entity.pdbx_description
1 polymer ?
#
loop_
_entity_poly.entity_id
_entity_poly.type
_entity_poly.pdbx_seq_one_letter_code
_entity_poly.pdbx_strand_id
1 'polypeptide(L)'
;MNNKKWMAILLGGIMAASLAAPCSVSAAEKTTLTFWHAMGGTNGEVLQQIVDDFNASQDEIEIKAEYQGTYDDTITKLKAAMQSDSGLPDVCQMYDVGTKFMYDSGAVIPVEDKFESTGYDKSSVMEVISSYYTVDGKQYAMPFNVSTPMLYYNKDVFEAAGLDPETPPTTYDEVLEDAKKIVESGAALVGYSQAIYGWFFEQQLAGLGVTYGNNDNGRKEAVTAVDFDSNGGGLKVFD
;
A
#
# COMPACT_ATOMS: atom_id res chain seq x y z
N MET A 1 -17.06 -85.02 -25.69
CA MET A 1 -17.72 -84.40 -24.52
C MET A 1 -17.05 -83.04 -24.31
N ASN A 2 -17.76 -82.14 -24.78
CA ASN A 2 -18.02 -80.74 -24.40
C ASN A 2 -16.88 -79.83 -23.94
N ASN A 3 -16.17 -79.32 -24.94
CA ASN A 3 -15.24 -78.13 -24.78
C ASN A 3 -15.93 -76.76 -24.88
N LYS A 4 -17.26 -76.71 -24.81
CA LYS A 4 -18.04 -75.45 -24.98
C LYS A 4 -18.39 -74.73 -23.67
N LYS A 5 -18.07 -75.28 -22.50
CA LYS A 5 -18.41 -74.67 -21.22
C LYS A 5 -17.30 -73.83 -20.55
N TRP A 6 -16.07 -73.91 -21.08
CA TRP A 6 -14.94 -73.18 -20.51
C TRP A 6 -14.67 -71.85 -21.22
N MET A 7 -15.23 -71.65 -22.40
CA MET A 7 -15.06 -70.39 -23.17
C MET A 7 -16.02 -69.28 -22.73
N ALA A 8 -17.09 -69.60 -21.95
CA ALA A 8 -18.04 -68.62 -21.46
C ALA A 8 -17.63 -67.95 -20.14
N ILE A 9 -16.67 -68.51 -19.42
CA ILE A 9 -16.18 -67.97 -18.15
C ILE A 9 -15.00 -67.03 -18.37
N LEU A 10 -14.29 -67.12 -19.47
CA LEU A 10 -13.14 -66.22 -19.78
C LEU A 10 -13.57 -64.91 -20.45
N LEU A 11 -14.77 -64.80 -21.01
CA LEU A 11 -15.30 -63.54 -21.55
C LEU A 11 -16.05 -62.68 -20.54
N GLY A 12 -16.45 -63.26 -19.38
CA GLY A 12 -17.11 -62.52 -18.29
C GLY A 12 -16.14 -61.79 -17.33
N GLY A 13 -14.84 -62.17 -17.35
CA GLY A 13 -13.82 -61.61 -16.43
C GLY A 13 -13.12 -60.36 -16.94
N ILE A 14 -13.22 -60.02 -18.23
CA ILE A 14 -12.53 -58.90 -18.84
C ILE A 14 -13.40 -57.63 -18.90
N MET A 15 -14.70 -57.73 -18.68
CA MET A 15 -15.60 -56.56 -18.69
C MET A 15 -15.78 -55.86 -17.34
N ALA A 16 -15.25 -56.40 -16.23
CA ALA A 16 -15.36 -55.80 -14.89
C ALA A 16 -14.12 -55.02 -14.44
N ALA A 17 -13.02 -55.05 -15.24
CA ALA A 17 -11.75 -54.35 -14.86
C ALA A 17 -11.55 -52.99 -15.56
N SER A 18 -12.48 -52.54 -16.40
CA SER A 18 -12.33 -51.30 -17.18
C SER A 18 -13.17 -50.11 -16.68
N LEU A 19 -13.68 -50.15 -15.43
CA LEU A 19 -14.52 -49.06 -14.87
C LEU A 19 -13.90 -48.36 -13.66
N ALA A 20 -12.61 -48.58 -13.37
CA ALA A 20 -11.92 -47.83 -12.37
C ALA A 20 -10.66 -47.18 -12.98
N ALA A 21 -10.83 -46.44 -14.07
CA ALA A 21 -9.85 -45.37 -14.35
C ALA A 21 -10.07 -44.28 -13.28
N PRO A 22 -9.09 -43.96 -12.45
CA PRO A 22 -9.20 -42.79 -11.66
C PRO A 22 -9.36 -41.61 -12.64
N CYS A 23 -10.50 -40.91 -12.61
CA CYS A 23 -10.57 -39.58 -13.17
C CYS A 23 -9.56 -38.79 -12.39
N SER A 24 -8.35 -38.65 -12.93
CA SER A 24 -7.42 -37.61 -12.50
C SER A 24 -8.12 -36.31 -12.84
N VAL A 25 -8.83 -35.73 -11.87
CA VAL A 25 -9.23 -34.35 -11.94
C VAL A 25 -7.89 -33.62 -11.98
N SER A 26 -7.47 -33.21 -13.15
CA SER A 26 -6.38 -32.25 -13.29
C SER A 26 -6.84 -31.02 -12.52
N ALA A 27 -6.24 -30.74 -11.37
CA ALA A 27 -6.43 -29.46 -10.72
C ALA A 27 -6.16 -28.39 -11.79
N ALA A 28 -7.13 -27.51 -12.01
CA ALA A 28 -6.93 -26.40 -12.92
C ALA A 28 -5.68 -25.64 -12.45
N GLU A 29 -4.79 -25.30 -13.36
CA GLU A 29 -3.62 -24.53 -13.02
C GLU A 29 -4.06 -23.14 -12.55
N LYS A 30 -3.60 -22.72 -11.35
CA LYS A 30 -3.94 -21.40 -10.80
C LYS A 30 -3.41 -20.30 -11.72
N THR A 31 -4.19 -19.24 -11.91
CA THR A 31 -3.71 -18.03 -12.56
C THR A 31 -2.73 -17.31 -11.64
N THR A 32 -1.47 -17.18 -12.04
CA THR A 32 -0.46 -16.47 -11.26
C THR A 32 -0.55 -14.97 -11.54
N LEU A 33 -0.64 -14.17 -10.48
CA LEU A 33 -0.56 -12.70 -10.51
C LEU A 33 0.64 -12.21 -9.73
N THR A 34 1.36 -11.25 -10.29
CA THR A 34 2.51 -10.61 -9.64
C THR A 34 2.08 -9.37 -8.88
N PHE A 35 2.51 -9.26 -7.62
CA PHE A 35 2.26 -8.12 -6.75
C PHE A 35 3.56 -7.46 -6.32
N TRP A 36 3.86 -6.29 -6.86
CA TRP A 36 5.01 -5.49 -6.45
C TRP A 36 4.69 -4.63 -5.23
N HIS A 37 5.56 -4.69 -4.21
CA HIS A 37 5.37 -3.96 -2.96
C HIS A 37 6.67 -3.39 -2.39
N ALA A 38 6.53 -2.39 -1.51
CA ALA A 38 7.63 -1.72 -0.81
C ALA A 38 7.69 -2.06 0.70
N MET A 39 6.99 -3.11 1.13
CA MET A 39 6.98 -3.52 2.53
C MET A 39 8.22 -4.35 2.86
N GLY A 40 9.14 -3.81 3.64
CA GLY A 40 10.32 -4.49 4.15
C GLY A 40 10.22 -4.83 5.64
N GLY A 41 11.18 -5.62 6.17
CA GLY A 41 11.23 -6.01 7.58
C GLY A 41 9.94 -6.69 8.03
N THR A 42 9.53 -6.44 9.27
CA THR A 42 8.33 -7.05 9.87
C THR A 42 7.05 -6.81 9.06
N ASN A 43 6.90 -5.64 8.43
CA ASN A 43 5.75 -5.38 7.57
C ASN A 43 5.74 -6.30 6.34
N GLY A 44 6.91 -6.61 5.78
CA GLY A 44 7.05 -7.56 4.67
C GLY A 44 6.70 -8.98 5.09
N GLU A 45 7.08 -9.40 6.30
CA GLU A 45 6.73 -10.72 6.84
C GLU A 45 5.23 -10.86 7.03
N VAL A 46 4.56 -9.83 7.57
CA VAL A 46 3.09 -9.80 7.72
C VAL A 46 2.40 -9.81 6.36
N LEU A 47 2.90 -9.04 5.38
CA LEU A 47 2.35 -9.06 4.03
C LEU A 47 2.46 -10.45 3.40
N GLN A 48 3.61 -11.11 3.54
CA GLN A 48 3.78 -12.46 3.02
C GLN A 48 2.78 -13.43 3.66
N GLN A 49 2.53 -13.33 4.96
CA GLN A 49 1.52 -14.16 5.62
C GLN A 49 0.11 -13.92 5.05
N ILE A 50 -0.26 -12.66 4.79
CA ILE A 50 -1.55 -12.32 4.16
C ILE A 50 -1.65 -12.95 2.76
N VAL A 51 -0.57 -12.92 1.98
CA VAL A 51 -0.51 -13.51 0.65
C VAL A 51 -0.62 -15.04 0.72
N ASP A 52 0.09 -15.67 1.66
CA ASP A 52 0.05 -17.13 1.86
C ASP A 52 -1.36 -17.59 2.28
N ASP A 53 -2.00 -16.86 3.19
CA ASP A 53 -3.37 -17.13 3.64
C ASP A 53 -4.38 -16.98 2.48
N PHE A 54 -4.23 -15.95 1.64
CA PHE A 54 -5.04 -15.77 0.45
C PHE A 54 -4.84 -16.95 -0.52
N ASN A 55 -3.60 -17.30 -0.83
CA ASN A 55 -3.26 -18.39 -1.75
C ASN A 55 -3.77 -19.76 -1.26
N ALA A 56 -3.84 -19.95 0.06
CA ALA A 56 -4.37 -21.16 0.69
C ALA A 56 -5.91 -21.19 0.74
N SER A 57 -6.57 -20.04 0.67
CA SER A 57 -8.03 -19.92 0.84
C SER A 57 -8.85 -20.30 -0.41
N GLN A 58 -8.22 -20.40 -1.57
CA GLN A 58 -8.88 -20.67 -2.85
C GLN A 58 -7.88 -21.32 -3.84
N ASP A 59 -8.40 -21.89 -4.95
CA ASP A 59 -7.63 -22.68 -5.93
C ASP A 59 -7.58 -22.04 -7.34
N GLU A 60 -8.03 -20.80 -7.50
CA GLU A 60 -8.13 -20.16 -8.81
C GLU A 60 -6.94 -19.22 -9.09
N ILE A 61 -6.42 -18.53 -8.06
CA ILE A 61 -5.40 -17.49 -8.18
C ILE A 61 -4.21 -17.82 -7.27
N GLU A 62 -3.00 -17.56 -7.75
CA GLU A 62 -1.78 -17.54 -6.97
C GLU A 62 -1.17 -16.14 -7.03
N ILE A 63 -1.09 -15.44 -5.90
CA ILE A 63 -0.36 -14.17 -5.79
C ILE A 63 1.11 -14.46 -5.53
N LYS A 64 2.00 -13.86 -6.33
CA LYS A 64 3.45 -13.80 -6.07
C LYS A 64 3.82 -12.39 -5.66
N ALA A 65 4.05 -12.21 -4.35
CA ALA A 65 4.51 -10.94 -3.82
C ALA A 65 6.01 -10.75 -4.08
N GLU A 66 6.39 -9.60 -4.61
CA GLU A 66 7.77 -9.27 -4.97
C GLU A 66 8.17 -7.94 -4.33
N TYR A 67 9.07 -7.99 -3.36
CA TYR A 67 9.62 -6.79 -2.73
C TYR A 67 10.50 -6.02 -3.70
N GLN A 68 10.18 -4.75 -3.91
CA GLN A 68 10.86 -3.89 -4.88
C GLN A 68 11.84 -2.88 -4.26
N GLY A 69 11.99 -2.85 -2.95
CA GLY A 69 12.75 -1.83 -2.24
C GLY A 69 11.84 -0.72 -1.70
N THR A 70 12.29 0.52 -1.75
CA THR A 70 11.48 1.68 -1.33
C THR A 70 10.37 2.01 -2.34
N TYR A 71 9.49 2.94 -2.00
CA TYR A 71 8.50 3.46 -2.96
C TYR A 71 9.18 4.14 -4.16
N ASP A 72 10.28 4.84 -3.96
CA ASP A 72 11.05 5.48 -5.06
C ASP A 72 11.72 4.44 -5.96
N ASP A 73 12.21 3.33 -5.39
CA ASP A 73 12.73 2.19 -6.17
C ASP A 73 11.61 1.57 -7.00
N THR A 74 10.43 1.39 -6.41
CA THR A 74 9.27 0.82 -7.10
C THR A 74 8.83 1.68 -8.28
N ILE A 75 8.71 3.01 -8.10
CA ILE A 75 8.31 3.92 -9.19
C ILE A 75 9.35 3.97 -10.30
N THR A 76 10.64 3.87 -9.94
CA THR A 76 11.73 3.83 -10.92
C THR A 76 11.67 2.56 -11.77
N LYS A 77 11.44 1.41 -11.16
CA LYS A 77 11.27 0.13 -11.85
C LYS A 77 10.00 0.11 -12.72
N LEU A 78 8.88 0.66 -12.22
CA LEU A 78 7.65 0.79 -13.01
C LEU A 78 7.86 1.64 -14.26
N LYS A 79 8.54 2.79 -14.14
CA LYS A 79 8.88 3.63 -15.30
C LYS A 79 9.71 2.86 -16.34
N ALA A 80 10.67 2.07 -15.90
CA ALA A 80 11.49 1.25 -16.81
C ALA A 80 10.66 0.15 -17.47
N ALA A 81 9.80 -0.54 -16.73
CA ALA A 81 8.91 -1.57 -17.23
C ALA A 81 7.90 -1.02 -18.26
N MET A 82 7.31 0.16 -18.00
CA MET A 82 6.43 0.84 -18.95
C MET A 82 7.13 1.21 -20.26
N GLN A 83 8.40 1.61 -20.19
CA GLN A 83 9.18 1.96 -21.39
C GLN A 83 9.55 0.74 -22.24
N SER A 84 9.74 -0.42 -21.61
CA SER A 84 10.09 -1.68 -22.29
C SER A 84 8.87 -2.47 -22.78
N ASP A 85 7.66 -2.03 -22.45
CA ASP A 85 6.39 -2.73 -22.72
C ASP A 85 6.41 -4.20 -22.24
N SER A 86 7.14 -4.45 -21.15
CA SER A 86 7.29 -5.79 -20.59
C SER A 86 7.61 -5.75 -19.10
N GLY A 87 7.15 -6.78 -18.37
CA GLY A 87 7.47 -6.96 -16.96
C GLY A 87 6.72 -6.04 -16.00
N LEU A 88 5.59 -5.45 -16.43
CA LEU A 88 4.67 -4.79 -15.51
C LEU A 88 4.03 -5.82 -14.58
N PRO A 89 3.88 -5.51 -13.28
CA PRO A 89 3.13 -6.36 -12.37
C PRO A 89 1.63 -6.26 -12.63
N ASP A 90 0.88 -7.28 -12.20
CA ASP A 90 -0.59 -7.26 -12.24
C ASP A 90 -1.17 -6.34 -11.16
N VAL A 91 -0.50 -6.26 -10.01
CA VAL A 91 -0.83 -5.39 -8.88
C VAL A 91 0.43 -4.70 -8.39
N CYS A 92 0.31 -3.43 -8.03
CA CYS A 92 1.43 -2.66 -7.50
C CYS A 92 0.99 -1.81 -6.30
N GLN A 93 1.72 -1.92 -5.19
CA GLN A 93 1.63 -0.96 -4.11
C GLN A 93 2.38 0.32 -4.50
N MET A 94 1.68 1.44 -4.41
CA MET A 94 2.24 2.75 -4.70
C MET A 94 1.91 3.72 -3.56
N TYR A 95 2.87 4.57 -3.17
CA TYR A 95 2.59 5.64 -2.23
C TYR A 95 1.70 6.72 -2.87
N ASP A 96 1.03 7.49 -2.04
CA ASP A 96 -0.02 8.44 -2.42
C ASP A 96 0.43 9.47 -3.47
N VAL A 97 1.64 10.03 -3.36
CA VAL A 97 2.18 10.99 -4.34
C VAL A 97 2.37 10.38 -5.74
N GLY A 98 2.40 9.06 -5.86
CA GLY A 98 2.44 8.36 -7.14
C GLY A 98 1.09 8.27 -7.86
N THR A 99 -0.03 8.62 -7.22
CA THR A 99 -1.39 8.46 -7.76
C THR A 99 -1.55 9.16 -9.12
N LYS A 100 -1.14 10.43 -9.20
CA LYS A 100 -1.27 11.20 -10.45
C LYS A 100 -0.38 10.63 -11.57
N PHE A 101 0.84 10.22 -11.23
CA PHE A 101 1.73 9.56 -12.20
C PHE A 101 1.11 8.27 -12.75
N MET A 102 0.55 7.42 -11.89
CA MET A 102 -0.08 6.17 -12.33
C MET A 102 -1.31 6.43 -13.18
N TYR A 103 -2.14 7.40 -12.80
CA TYR A 103 -3.28 7.83 -13.60
C TYR A 103 -2.85 8.30 -15.00
N ASP A 104 -1.90 9.23 -15.08
CA ASP A 104 -1.43 9.82 -16.36
C ASP A 104 -0.72 8.80 -17.26
N SER A 105 -0.14 7.75 -16.68
CA SER A 105 0.52 6.68 -17.44
C SER A 105 -0.44 5.88 -18.30
N GLY A 106 -1.74 5.85 -17.95
CA GLY A 106 -2.73 4.98 -18.59
C GLY A 106 -2.52 3.48 -18.34
N ALA A 107 -1.55 3.10 -17.49
CA ALA A 107 -1.25 1.69 -17.20
C ALA A 107 -2.15 1.07 -16.12
N VAL A 108 -2.96 1.88 -15.45
CA VAL A 108 -3.88 1.43 -14.40
C VAL A 108 -5.33 1.56 -14.84
N ILE A 109 -6.17 0.66 -14.34
CA ILE A 109 -7.63 0.72 -14.52
C ILE A 109 -8.28 1.25 -13.25
N PRO A 110 -9.43 1.96 -13.33
CA PRO A 110 -10.17 2.35 -12.15
C PRO A 110 -10.65 1.10 -11.39
N VAL A 111 -10.28 0.98 -10.13
CA VAL A 111 -10.80 -0.10 -9.28
C VAL A 111 -12.30 0.01 -9.08
N GLU A 112 -12.83 1.24 -9.13
CA GLU A 112 -14.28 1.52 -9.03
C GLU A 112 -15.10 0.78 -10.08
N ASP A 113 -14.58 0.57 -11.28
CA ASP A 113 -15.28 -0.16 -12.35
C ASP A 113 -15.53 -1.65 -12.00
N LYS A 114 -14.91 -2.14 -10.92
CA LYS A 114 -15.05 -3.52 -10.43
C LYS A 114 -15.92 -3.66 -9.19
N PHE A 115 -16.27 -2.57 -8.51
CA PHE A 115 -16.99 -2.63 -7.24
C PHE A 115 -18.36 -3.30 -7.36
N GLU A 116 -19.16 -2.98 -8.39
CA GLU A 116 -20.45 -3.60 -8.59
C GLU A 116 -20.33 -5.12 -8.85
N SER A 117 -19.42 -5.52 -9.74
CA SER A 117 -19.25 -6.92 -10.13
C SER A 117 -18.66 -7.80 -9.02
N THR A 118 -17.91 -7.20 -8.08
CA THR A 118 -17.30 -7.91 -6.94
C THR A 118 -18.14 -7.81 -5.66
N GLY A 119 -19.18 -6.98 -5.64
CA GLY A 119 -19.96 -6.70 -4.43
C GLY A 119 -19.18 -5.93 -3.37
N TYR A 120 -18.12 -5.19 -3.75
CA TYR A 120 -17.33 -4.42 -2.81
C TYR A 120 -18.13 -3.27 -2.20
N ASP A 121 -18.14 -3.20 -0.86
CA ASP A 121 -18.80 -2.13 -0.12
C ASP A 121 -17.83 -0.95 0.09
N LYS A 122 -18.04 0.13 -0.66
CA LYS A 122 -17.24 1.36 -0.55
C LYS A 122 -17.29 1.98 0.87
N SER A 123 -18.36 1.76 1.64
CA SER A 123 -18.49 2.30 3.00
C SER A 123 -17.56 1.65 4.01
N SER A 124 -16.92 0.53 3.65
CA SER A 124 -15.91 -0.15 4.47
C SER A 124 -14.63 0.67 4.66
N VAL A 125 -14.38 1.68 3.82
CA VAL A 125 -13.24 2.58 3.90
C VAL A 125 -13.71 4.02 4.12
N MET A 126 -13.03 4.76 4.99
CA MET A 126 -13.34 6.17 5.24
C MET A 126 -13.27 6.98 3.94
N GLU A 127 -14.29 7.81 3.68
CA GLU A 127 -14.37 8.63 2.47
C GLU A 127 -13.15 9.56 2.31
N VAL A 128 -12.63 10.14 3.39
CA VAL A 128 -11.44 10.99 3.35
C VAL A 128 -10.22 10.25 2.80
N ILE A 129 -10.11 8.94 2.99
CA ILE A 129 -9.01 8.12 2.48
C ILE A 129 -9.28 7.75 1.02
N SER A 130 -10.47 7.21 0.71
CA SER A 130 -10.80 6.76 -0.65
C SER A 130 -10.86 7.92 -1.65
N SER A 131 -11.32 9.11 -1.23
CA SER A 131 -11.37 10.30 -2.08
C SER A 131 -10.00 10.77 -2.55
N TYR A 132 -8.95 10.51 -1.76
CA TYR A 132 -7.57 10.83 -2.15
C TYR A 132 -7.17 10.13 -3.46
N TYR A 133 -7.61 8.90 -3.66
CA TYR A 133 -7.32 8.07 -4.83
C TYR A 133 -8.36 8.21 -5.95
N THR A 134 -9.25 9.21 -5.84
CA THR A 134 -10.28 9.51 -6.83
C THR A 134 -9.79 10.62 -7.76
N VAL A 135 -9.69 10.33 -9.05
CA VAL A 135 -9.30 11.25 -10.10
C VAL A 135 -10.41 11.25 -11.16
N ASP A 136 -10.82 12.41 -11.63
CA ASP A 136 -11.91 12.59 -12.62
C ASP A 136 -13.20 11.82 -12.24
N GLY A 137 -13.52 11.81 -10.95
CA GLY A 137 -14.75 11.20 -10.42
C GLY A 137 -14.71 9.67 -10.28
N LYS A 138 -13.58 9.02 -10.55
CA LYS A 138 -13.39 7.57 -10.38
C LYS A 138 -12.26 7.25 -9.43
N GLN A 139 -12.44 6.24 -8.59
CA GLN A 139 -11.39 5.71 -7.71
C GLN A 139 -10.47 4.78 -8.49
N TYR A 140 -9.16 5.11 -8.54
CA TYR A 140 -8.15 4.36 -9.29
C TYR A 140 -7.35 3.36 -8.44
N ALA A 141 -7.28 3.57 -7.13
CA ALA A 141 -6.53 2.68 -6.25
C ALA A 141 -7.34 2.31 -5.00
N MET A 142 -7.04 1.13 -4.46
CA MET A 142 -7.53 0.71 -3.14
C MET A 142 -6.56 1.19 -2.08
N PRO A 143 -7.03 1.83 -0.99
CA PRO A 143 -6.20 2.09 0.17
C PRO A 143 -5.68 0.76 0.74
N PHE A 144 -4.36 0.66 0.93
CA PHE A 144 -3.71 -0.53 1.45
C PHE A 144 -3.13 -0.31 2.85
N ASN A 145 -2.38 0.76 3.02
CA ASN A 145 -1.86 1.20 4.31
C ASN A 145 -1.88 2.73 4.37
N VAL A 146 -2.06 3.29 5.56
CA VAL A 146 -2.12 4.74 5.78
C VAL A 146 -1.08 5.10 6.83
N SER A 147 -0.23 6.08 6.50
CA SER A 147 0.72 6.66 7.43
C SER A 147 0.12 7.89 8.10
N THR A 148 0.38 8.03 9.40
CA THR A 148 -0.02 9.21 10.17
C THR A 148 1.18 9.68 10.98
N PRO A 149 1.60 10.96 10.90
CA PRO A 149 2.64 11.50 11.74
C PRO A 149 2.21 11.43 13.21
N MET A 150 3.11 10.99 14.07
CA MET A 150 2.90 10.95 15.52
C MET A 150 4.13 11.49 16.21
N LEU A 151 3.90 12.30 17.27
CA LEU A 151 4.95 12.75 18.14
C LEU A 151 5.20 11.70 19.22
N TYR A 152 6.42 11.18 19.28
CA TYR A 152 6.90 10.37 20.39
C TYR A 152 7.72 11.26 21.30
N TYR A 153 7.46 11.21 22.62
CA TYR A 153 8.23 11.94 23.61
C TYR A 153 8.70 11.02 24.72
N ASN A 154 9.86 11.35 25.29
CA ASN A 154 10.44 10.60 26.38
C ASN A 154 10.01 11.21 27.71
N LYS A 155 9.18 10.49 28.47
CA LYS A 155 8.64 10.94 29.75
C LYS A 155 9.71 11.19 30.80
N ASP A 156 10.79 10.38 30.83
CA ASP A 156 11.88 10.57 31.79
C ASP A 156 12.68 11.85 31.49
N VAL A 157 12.84 12.20 30.21
CA VAL A 157 13.47 13.45 29.78
C VAL A 157 12.59 14.65 30.14
N PHE A 158 11.26 14.52 29.98
CA PHE A 158 10.30 15.55 30.40
C PHE A 158 10.42 15.83 31.89
N GLU A 159 10.36 14.80 32.71
CA GLU A 159 10.48 14.90 34.17
C GLU A 159 11.84 15.53 34.57
N ALA A 160 12.95 15.09 33.97
CA ALA A 160 14.28 15.64 34.21
C ALA A 160 14.41 17.11 33.81
N ALA A 161 13.65 17.57 32.81
CA ALA A 161 13.58 18.96 32.38
C ALA A 161 12.58 19.82 33.23
N GLY A 162 11.89 19.23 34.19
CA GLY A 162 10.86 19.89 34.97
C GLY A 162 9.55 20.12 34.23
N LEU A 163 9.31 19.35 33.16
CA LEU A 163 8.05 19.29 32.43
C LEU A 163 7.15 18.19 33.00
N ASP A 164 5.83 18.35 32.86
CA ASP A 164 4.87 17.31 33.26
C ASP A 164 4.85 16.17 32.20
N PRO A 165 5.28 14.94 32.57
CA PRO A 165 5.28 13.82 31.63
C PRO A 165 3.90 13.32 31.24
N GLU A 166 2.81 13.79 31.90
CA GLU A 166 1.43 13.42 31.56
C GLU A 166 0.74 14.48 30.70
N THR A 167 1.43 15.60 30.41
CA THR A 167 0.92 16.70 29.60
C THR A 167 1.81 16.90 28.37
N PRO A 168 1.64 16.07 27.30
CA PRO A 168 2.41 16.21 26.09
C PRO A 168 2.02 17.48 25.32
N PRO A 169 2.94 18.08 24.53
CA PRO A 169 2.65 19.22 23.70
C PRO A 169 1.60 18.86 22.63
N THR A 170 0.70 19.79 22.34
CA THR A 170 -0.41 19.65 21.38
C THR A 170 -0.29 20.56 20.17
N THR A 171 0.65 21.51 20.23
CA THR A 171 0.95 22.46 19.15
C THR A 171 2.44 22.48 18.84
N TYR A 172 2.82 22.96 17.67
CA TYR A 172 4.24 23.15 17.31
C TYR A 172 4.94 24.18 18.23
N ASP A 173 4.23 25.22 18.65
CA ASP A 173 4.77 26.22 19.59
C ASP A 173 5.11 25.57 20.93
N GLU A 174 4.22 24.71 21.46
CA GLU A 174 4.48 23.95 22.69
C GLU A 174 5.66 22.98 22.51
N VAL A 175 5.78 22.30 21.36
CA VAL A 175 6.94 21.45 21.04
C VAL A 175 8.24 22.27 21.06
N LEU A 176 8.22 23.48 20.49
CA LEU A 176 9.39 24.36 20.47
C LEU A 176 9.77 24.83 21.89
N GLU A 177 8.79 25.22 22.72
CA GLU A 177 9.01 25.63 24.11
C GLU A 177 9.57 24.51 24.96
N ASP A 178 8.98 23.31 24.87
CA ASP A 178 9.44 22.14 25.60
C ASP A 178 10.83 21.69 25.15
N ALA A 179 11.11 21.72 23.84
CA ALA A 179 12.41 21.42 23.29
C ALA A 179 13.51 22.36 23.83
N LYS A 180 13.22 23.67 23.96
CA LYS A 180 14.14 24.65 24.57
C LYS A 180 14.41 24.33 26.03
N LYS A 181 13.36 24.06 26.83
CA LYS A 181 13.49 23.69 28.25
C LYS A 181 14.31 22.41 28.44
N ILE A 182 14.10 21.41 27.61
CA ILE A 182 14.85 20.15 27.62
C ILE A 182 16.34 20.39 27.42
N VAL A 183 16.71 21.21 26.44
CA VAL A 183 18.11 21.52 26.14
C VAL A 183 18.71 22.41 27.24
N GLU A 184 18.01 23.46 27.67
CA GLU A 184 18.46 24.40 28.72
C GLU A 184 18.67 23.71 30.07
N SER A 185 17.85 22.75 30.42
CA SER A 185 17.99 21.96 31.65
C SER A 185 19.15 20.96 31.61
N GLY A 186 19.67 20.66 30.41
CA GLY A 186 20.68 19.62 30.22
C GLY A 186 20.11 18.19 30.24
N ALA A 187 18.78 18.01 30.25
CA ALA A 187 18.12 16.70 30.25
C ALA A 187 18.40 15.90 28.97
N ALA A 188 18.56 16.59 27.85
CA ALA A 188 19.00 16.00 26.58
C ALA A 188 19.82 17.02 25.76
N LEU A 189 20.63 16.51 24.82
CA LEU A 189 21.41 17.34 23.89
C LEU A 189 20.54 17.94 22.78
N VAL A 190 19.43 17.29 22.45
CA VAL A 190 18.50 17.70 21.39
C VAL A 190 17.07 17.63 21.94
N GLY A 191 16.36 18.73 21.86
CA GLY A 191 14.99 18.81 22.35
C GLY A 191 13.94 18.25 21.40
N TYR A 192 14.19 18.32 20.09
CA TYR A 192 13.30 17.79 19.05
C TYR A 192 14.12 17.30 17.85
N SER A 193 13.64 16.25 17.22
CA SER A 193 14.22 15.71 15.99
C SER A 193 13.14 15.11 15.09
N GLN A 194 13.27 15.34 13.80
CA GLN A 194 12.46 14.67 12.78
C GLN A 194 13.33 14.27 11.60
N ALA A 195 12.87 13.32 10.80
CA ALA A 195 13.55 12.97 9.55
C ALA A 195 13.46 14.13 8.55
N ILE A 196 14.52 14.33 7.77
CA ILE A 196 14.50 15.24 6.62
C ILE A 196 13.81 14.51 5.48
N TYR A 197 12.51 14.72 5.35
CA TYR A 197 11.66 14.03 4.39
C TYR A 197 10.56 14.98 3.90
N GLY A 198 10.40 15.10 2.58
CA GLY A 198 9.49 16.09 1.97
C GLY A 198 8.05 15.99 2.46
N TRP A 199 7.60 14.79 2.77
CA TRP A 199 6.26 14.54 3.30
C TRP A 199 5.97 15.30 4.62
N PHE A 200 6.98 15.48 5.51
CA PHE A 200 6.78 16.29 6.72
C PHE A 200 6.56 17.76 6.41
N PHE A 201 7.28 18.28 5.41
CA PHE A 201 7.05 19.65 4.94
C PHE A 201 5.64 19.84 4.38
N GLU A 202 5.18 18.89 3.58
CA GLU A 202 3.80 18.89 3.04
C GLU A 202 2.75 18.80 4.15
N GLN A 203 2.98 17.96 5.18
CA GLN A 203 2.12 17.85 6.35
C GLN A 203 2.02 19.16 7.13
N GLN A 204 3.13 19.85 7.32
CA GLN A 204 3.16 21.15 8.00
C GLN A 204 2.44 22.22 7.21
N LEU A 205 2.61 22.27 5.88
CA LEU A 205 1.84 23.17 5.00
C LEU A 205 0.34 22.88 5.09
N ALA A 206 -0.05 21.61 5.05
CA ALA A 206 -1.45 21.20 5.19
C ALA A 206 -2.01 21.60 6.56
N GLY A 207 -1.25 21.46 7.64
CA GLY A 207 -1.62 21.92 8.98
C GLY A 207 -1.82 23.44 9.07
N LEU A 208 -1.11 24.22 8.27
CA LEU A 208 -1.28 25.67 8.12
C LEU A 208 -2.46 26.03 7.20
N GLY A 209 -3.10 25.06 6.54
CA GLY A 209 -4.19 25.28 5.59
C GLY A 209 -3.73 25.93 4.26
N VAL A 210 -2.45 25.76 3.89
CA VAL A 210 -1.90 26.31 2.64
C VAL A 210 -1.55 25.18 1.66
N THR A 211 -1.61 25.50 0.36
CA THR A 211 -1.29 24.56 -0.70
C THR A 211 0.20 24.48 -0.95
N TYR A 212 0.69 23.29 -1.29
CA TYR A 212 2.05 23.04 -1.77
C TYR A 212 2.22 23.53 -3.21
N GLY A 213 1.30 23.16 -4.08
CA GLY A 213 1.27 23.53 -5.50
C GLY A 213 -0.05 24.16 -5.91
N ASN A 214 -0.03 24.81 -7.06
CA ASN A 214 -1.23 25.42 -7.63
C ASN A 214 -2.27 24.36 -8.09
N ASN A 215 -3.41 24.83 -8.59
CA ASN A 215 -4.52 24.00 -9.06
C ASN A 215 -5.02 23.03 -7.98
N ASP A 216 -5.05 23.49 -6.71
CA ASP A 216 -5.50 22.72 -5.57
C ASP A 216 -4.64 21.46 -5.37
N ASN A 217 -3.31 21.66 -5.31
CA ASN A 217 -2.30 20.58 -5.29
C ASN A 217 -2.46 19.59 -6.46
N GLY A 218 -2.80 20.09 -7.64
CA GLY A 218 -2.96 19.26 -8.84
C GLY A 218 -4.29 18.50 -8.92
N ARG A 219 -5.25 18.79 -8.04
CA ARG A 219 -6.57 18.11 -8.03
C ARG A 219 -7.50 18.61 -9.11
N LYS A 220 -7.39 19.90 -9.51
CA LYS A 220 -8.21 20.51 -10.56
C LYS A 220 -7.59 20.40 -11.93
N GLU A 221 -6.31 20.66 -12.02
CA GLU A 221 -5.50 20.58 -13.25
C GLU A 221 -4.06 20.22 -12.87
N ALA A 222 -3.21 19.90 -13.84
CA ALA A 222 -1.80 19.60 -13.59
C ALA A 222 -1.10 20.75 -12.85
N VAL A 223 -0.25 20.44 -11.89
CA VAL A 223 0.59 21.43 -11.20
C VAL A 223 1.58 22.02 -12.20
N THR A 224 1.61 23.35 -12.29
CA THR A 224 2.54 24.10 -13.15
C THR A 224 3.45 25.03 -12.35
N ALA A 225 3.15 25.23 -11.06
CA ALA A 225 3.94 26.05 -10.14
C ALA A 225 3.78 25.56 -8.70
N VAL A 226 4.79 25.79 -7.89
CA VAL A 226 4.69 25.64 -6.43
C VAL A 226 4.06 26.92 -5.84
N ASP A 227 3.24 26.73 -4.79
CA ASP A 227 2.53 27.84 -4.12
C ASP A 227 3.15 28.21 -2.77
N PHE A 228 3.85 27.31 -2.12
CA PHE A 228 4.32 27.48 -0.74
C PHE A 228 5.28 28.67 -0.57
N ASP A 229 5.95 29.14 -1.63
CA ASP A 229 6.79 30.33 -1.63
C ASP A 229 5.96 31.62 -1.76
N SER A 230 4.91 31.61 -2.59
CA SER A 230 4.07 32.78 -2.87
C SER A 230 2.99 33.00 -1.81
N ASN A 231 2.49 31.93 -1.17
CA ASN A 231 1.48 32.02 -0.11
C ASN A 231 2.07 32.18 1.30
N GLY A 232 3.41 32.24 1.41
CA GLY A 232 4.13 32.42 2.66
C GLY A 232 4.17 31.17 3.56
N GLY A 233 3.65 30.03 3.07
CA GLY A 233 3.62 28.78 3.84
C GLY A 233 5.02 28.23 4.12
N GLY A 234 5.92 28.30 3.13
CA GLY A 234 7.30 27.84 3.28
C GLY A 234 8.05 28.55 4.39
N LEU A 235 7.93 29.88 4.49
CA LEU A 235 8.56 30.65 5.57
C LEU A 235 7.99 30.24 6.94
N LYS A 236 6.67 30.10 7.08
CA LYS A 236 6.04 29.71 8.33
C LYS A 236 6.41 28.31 8.82
N VAL A 237 6.82 27.43 7.92
CA VAL A 237 7.29 26.08 8.31
C VAL A 237 8.72 26.10 8.81
N PHE A 238 9.55 27.06 8.33
CA PHE A 238 10.96 27.16 8.70
C PHE A 238 11.27 28.20 9.80
N ASP A 239 10.32 29.06 10.15
CA ASP A 239 10.41 30.02 11.26
C ASP A 239 10.06 29.38 12.61
#